data_d6fcd909186898b63a757b96de104591
#
_entry.id   d6fcd909186898b63a757b96de104591
#
_cell.length_a   1.000
_cell.length_b   1.000
_cell.length_c   1.000
_cell.angle_alpha   90.00
_cell.angle_beta   90.00
_cell.angle_gamma   90.00
#
_symmetry.space_group_name_H-M   'P 1'
#
loop_
_entity.id
_entity.type
_entity.pdbx_description
1 polymer ?
#
loop_
_entity_poly.entity_id
_entity_poly.type
_entity_poly.pdbx_seq_one_letter_code
_entity_poly.pdbx_strand_id
1 'polypeptide(L)'
;MTQSRPDFPDNMKQPNDKESRYCTRCTRALKACLCDYIQRVPNLAALHILQHPAEVGHPKGTAALLAASLTDVRIHVGEDFSDDEGLNVLLADPAVQCYVLWPDEEALTLIQAREHLLRRGRTVRAHFILLDGTWRKAYRMLHSSPALLGLPRITLGAIAGQYSIRKKPFP
;
A
#
# COMPACT_ATOMS: atom_id res chain seq x y z
N MET A 1 6.19 32.41 -7.81
CA MET A 1 6.58 31.02 -8.17
C MET A 1 5.34 30.17 -8.04
N THR A 2 4.65 29.94 -9.16
CA THR A 2 3.42 29.15 -9.24
C THR A 2 3.79 27.66 -9.20
N GLN A 3 3.54 26.99 -8.08
CA GLN A 3 3.71 25.54 -7.98
C GLN A 3 2.62 24.85 -8.83
N SER A 4 3.05 24.14 -9.87
CA SER A 4 2.19 23.31 -10.68
C SER A 4 1.55 22.24 -9.84
N ARG A 5 0.22 22.11 -9.92
CA ARG A 5 -0.55 21.05 -9.23
C ARG A 5 -0.13 19.68 -9.79
N PRO A 6 0.02 18.65 -8.95
CA PRO A 6 0.35 17.31 -9.42
C PRO A 6 -0.80 16.73 -10.26
N ASP A 7 -0.46 16.19 -11.43
CA ASP A 7 -1.38 15.45 -12.29
C ASP A 7 -1.70 14.08 -11.65
N PHE A 8 -2.99 13.83 -11.44
CA PHE A 8 -3.50 12.53 -11.01
C PHE A 8 -3.88 11.71 -12.24
N PRO A 9 -3.74 10.38 -12.22
CA PRO A 9 -4.17 9.54 -13.33
C PRO A 9 -5.68 9.69 -13.56
N ASP A 10 -6.05 9.98 -14.80
CA ASP A 10 -7.36 10.42 -15.31
C ASP A 10 -8.43 9.29 -15.34
N ASN A 11 -8.24 8.19 -14.59
CA ASN A 11 -9.07 6.99 -14.74
C ASN A 11 -10.03 6.73 -13.55
N MET A 12 -10.61 7.80 -12.97
CA MET A 12 -11.76 7.63 -12.07
C MET A 12 -13.00 8.21 -12.73
N LYS A 13 -13.91 7.32 -13.18
CA LYS A 13 -15.23 7.67 -13.70
C LYS A 13 -15.92 8.67 -12.77
N GLN A 14 -16.35 9.80 -13.36
CA GLN A 14 -17.15 10.81 -12.69
C GLN A 14 -18.52 10.21 -12.34
N PRO A 15 -18.98 10.24 -11.10
CA PRO A 15 -20.39 10.05 -10.79
C PRO A 15 -21.16 11.33 -11.00
N ASN A 16 -22.39 11.19 -11.50
CA ASN A 16 -23.41 12.21 -11.78
C ASN A 16 -23.45 13.38 -10.79
N ASP A 17 -23.64 14.58 -11.34
CA ASP A 17 -23.87 15.89 -10.71
C ASP A 17 -25.04 15.92 -9.73
N LYS A 18 -24.82 15.43 -8.51
CA LYS A 18 -25.43 15.93 -7.27
C LYS A 18 -24.24 16.26 -6.38
N GLU A 19 -24.17 17.48 -5.87
CA GLU A 19 -23.09 18.00 -5.02
C GLU A 19 -22.57 16.91 -4.06
N SER A 20 -21.52 16.24 -4.48
CA SER A 20 -20.90 15.20 -3.67
C SER A 20 -20.30 15.86 -2.43
N ARG A 21 -20.72 15.42 -1.25
CA ARG A 21 -20.10 15.84 0.02
C ARG A 21 -18.67 15.34 0.17
N TYR A 22 -18.19 14.57 -0.79
CA TYR A 22 -16.87 13.94 -0.77
C TYR A 22 -15.99 14.44 -1.92
N CYS A 23 -14.72 14.62 -1.63
CA CYS A 23 -13.71 14.98 -2.62
C CYS A 23 -13.52 13.83 -3.61
N THR A 24 -13.62 14.11 -4.91
CA THR A 24 -13.42 13.11 -5.98
C THR A 24 -11.99 12.61 -6.08
N ARG A 25 -11.00 13.33 -5.52
CA ARG A 25 -9.57 13.00 -5.56
C ARG A 25 -9.13 12.12 -4.38
N CYS A 26 -9.46 12.50 -3.15
CA CYS A 26 -9.01 11.79 -1.94
C CYS A 26 -10.12 11.00 -1.25
N THR A 27 -11.35 10.98 -1.81
CA THR A 27 -12.55 10.29 -1.29
C THR A 27 -12.99 10.72 0.11
N ARG A 28 -12.36 11.74 0.70
CA ARG A 28 -12.72 12.29 2.02
C ARG A 28 -13.84 13.32 1.90
N ALA A 29 -14.58 13.52 3.00
CA ALA A 29 -15.53 14.62 3.06
C ALA A 29 -14.83 15.94 2.71
N LEU A 30 -15.48 16.81 1.91
CA LEU A 30 -14.88 18.07 1.44
C LEU A 30 -14.29 18.91 2.59
N LYS A 31 -14.98 18.96 3.73
CA LYS A 31 -14.49 19.67 4.95
C LYS A 31 -13.23 19.05 5.58
N ALA A 32 -12.91 17.81 5.23
CA ALA A 32 -11.75 17.07 5.71
C ALA A 32 -10.83 16.66 4.53
N CYS A 33 -10.95 17.36 3.41
CA CYS A 33 -10.13 17.14 2.22
C CYS A 33 -8.64 17.42 2.54
N LEU A 34 -7.76 16.53 2.11
CA LEU A 34 -6.32 16.65 2.31
C LEU A 34 -5.56 16.93 1.02
N CYS A 35 -6.24 17.15 -0.11
CA CYS A 35 -5.60 17.29 -1.41
C CYS A 35 -4.59 18.43 -1.47
N ASP A 36 -4.86 19.53 -0.76
CA ASP A 36 -3.96 20.70 -0.74
C ASP A 36 -2.67 20.46 0.07
N TYR A 37 -2.67 19.40 0.89
CA TYR A 37 -1.50 19.01 1.71
C TYR A 37 -0.73 17.83 1.12
N ILE A 38 -1.25 17.19 0.05
CA ILE A 38 -0.59 16.06 -0.60
C ILE A 38 0.60 16.57 -1.40
N GLN A 39 1.78 16.08 -1.05
CA GLN A 39 3.02 16.29 -1.80
C GLN A 39 3.49 14.95 -2.39
N ARG A 40 3.95 14.97 -3.64
CA ARG A 40 4.56 13.79 -4.28
C ARG A 40 5.94 13.56 -3.69
N VAL A 41 6.13 12.38 -3.13
CA VAL A 41 7.38 11.94 -2.52
C VAL A 41 7.94 10.78 -3.34
N PRO A 42 9.17 10.90 -3.88
CA PRO A 42 9.80 9.78 -4.56
C PRO A 42 10.12 8.68 -3.54
N ASN A 43 9.78 7.44 -3.90
CA ASN A 43 10.10 6.25 -3.13
C ASN A 43 11.07 5.37 -3.92
N LEU A 44 12.12 4.90 -3.25
CA LEU A 44 13.15 4.03 -3.84
C LEU A 44 12.66 2.59 -4.04
N ALA A 45 11.70 2.16 -3.24
CA ALA A 45 11.06 0.86 -3.34
C ALA A 45 9.60 1.06 -3.72
N ALA A 46 9.13 0.29 -4.69
CA ALA A 46 7.73 0.31 -5.10
C ALA A 46 6.81 -0.24 -4.00
N LEU A 47 5.61 0.30 -3.89
CA LEU A 47 4.60 -0.15 -2.94
C LEU A 47 3.40 -0.74 -3.69
N HIS A 48 3.03 -1.97 -3.35
CA HIS A 48 1.83 -2.63 -3.81
C HIS A 48 0.85 -2.72 -2.64
N ILE A 49 -0.31 -2.09 -2.78
CA ILE A 49 -1.36 -2.11 -1.77
C ILE A 49 -2.41 -3.12 -2.23
N LEU A 50 -2.50 -4.24 -1.54
CA LEU A 50 -3.55 -5.23 -1.74
C LEU A 50 -4.73 -4.81 -0.87
N GLN A 51 -5.71 -4.18 -1.49
CA GLN A 51 -6.85 -3.58 -0.80
C GLN A 51 -8.05 -4.50 -0.81
N HIS A 52 -8.58 -4.81 0.36
CA HIS A 52 -9.84 -5.54 0.46
C HIS A 52 -10.98 -4.72 -0.16
N PRO A 53 -11.91 -5.32 -0.95
CA PRO A 53 -13.00 -4.59 -1.61
C PRO A 53 -13.83 -3.70 -0.69
N ALA A 54 -14.06 -4.11 0.56
CA ALA A 54 -14.81 -3.33 1.53
C ALA A 54 -14.07 -2.07 2.05
N GLU A 55 -12.79 -1.91 1.74
CA GLU A 55 -12.01 -0.71 2.11
C GLU A 55 -11.97 0.32 0.96
N VAL A 56 -12.42 -0.08 -0.24
CA VAL A 56 -12.46 0.80 -1.41
C VAL A 56 -13.42 1.97 -1.15
N GLY A 57 -12.93 3.20 -1.30
CA GLY A 57 -13.73 4.39 -1.06
C GLY A 57 -14.03 4.68 0.41
N HIS A 58 -13.45 3.93 1.35
CA HIS A 58 -13.70 4.16 2.77
C HIS A 58 -13.16 5.55 3.19
N PRO A 59 -13.99 6.44 3.80
CA PRO A 59 -13.61 7.83 4.06
C PRO A 59 -12.38 8.01 4.97
N LYS A 60 -12.07 7.00 5.78
CA LYS A 60 -10.89 6.97 6.67
C LYS A 60 -9.74 6.14 6.12
N GLY A 61 -9.89 5.57 4.91
CA GLY A 61 -8.86 4.79 4.24
C GLY A 61 -7.62 5.63 3.93
N THR A 62 -6.45 5.01 4.01
CA THR A 62 -5.16 5.67 3.73
C THR A 62 -4.57 5.28 2.37
N ALA A 63 -5.07 4.21 1.74
CA ALA A 63 -4.57 3.73 0.44
C ALA A 63 -4.59 4.84 -0.63
N ALA A 64 -5.70 5.58 -0.75
CA ALA A 64 -5.80 6.69 -1.69
C ALA A 64 -4.80 7.82 -1.40
N LEU A 65 -4.48 8.09 -0.13
CA LEU A 65 -3.46 9.07 0.25
C LEU A 65 -2.06 8.60 -0.11
N LEU A 66 -1.75 7.33 0.12
CA LEU A 66 -0.47 6.75 -0.29
C LEU A 66 -0.33 6.80 -1.82
N ALA A 67 -1.38 6.42 -2.56
CA ALA A 67 -1.39 6.49 -4.02
C ALA A 67 -1.21 7.92 -4.55
N ALA A 68 -1.75 8.92 -3.86
CA ALA A 68 -1.59 10.31 -4.23
C ALA A 68 -0.22 10.90 -3.84
N SER A 69 0.43 10.34 -2.81
CA SER A 69 1.67 10.89 -2.24
C SER A 69 2.92 10.22 -2.78
N LEU A 70 2.90 8.94 -3.11
CA LEU A 70 4.06 8.21 -3.59
C LEU A 70 4.14 8.20 -5.11
N THR A 71 5.35 8.16 -5.67
CA THR A 71 5.56 8.12 -7.13
C THR A 71 5.42 6.72 -7.70
N ASP A 72 5.83 5.68 -6.96
CA ASP A 72 5.77 4.29 -7.39
C ASP A 72 4.90 3.49 -6.41
N VAL A 73 3.60 3.48 -6.68
CA VAL A 73 2.59 2.79 -5.88
C VAL A 73 1.50 2.23 -6.79
N ARG A 74 1.04 1.02 -6.50
CA ARG A 74 -0.06 0.36 -7.19
C ARG A 74 -1.07 -0.18 -6.19
N ILE A 75 -2.35 -0.10 -6.52
CA ILE A 75 -3.44 -0.68 -5.72
C ILE A 75 -4.03 -1.83 -6.51
N HIS A 76 -4.09 -3.00 -5.87
CA HIS A 76 -4.76 -4.19 -6.34
C HIS A 76 -5.97 -4.42 -5.43
N VAL A 77 -7.16 -4.60 -5.99
CA VAL A 77 -8.38 -4.78 -5.20
C VAL A 77 -8.84 -6.22 -5.30
N GLY A 78 -8.94 -6.91 -4.16
CA GLY A 78 -9.33 -8.31 -4.12
C GLY A 78 -9.31 -8.89 -2.69
N GLU A 79 -9.77 -10.12 -2.58
CA GLU A 79 -9.66 -10.95 -1.35
C GLU A 79 -8.66 -12.10 -1.55
N ASP A 80 -8.51 -12.55 -2.78
CA ASP A 80 -7.56 -13.55 -3.26
C ASP A 80 -6.82 -12.98 -4.46
N PHE A 81 -5.50 -13.06 -4.45
CA PHE A 81 -4.61 -12.50 -5.48
C PHE A 81 -3.89 -13.58 -6.28
N SER A 82 -4.34 -14.84 -6.22
CA SER A 82 -3.76 -15.97 -6.95
C SER A 82 -3.80 -15.75 -8.46
N ASP A 83 -4.87 -15.13 -8.95
CA ASP A 83 -5.12 -14.86 -10.36
C ASP A 83 -4.84 -13.40 -10.77
N ASP A 84 -4.21 -12.58 -9.90
CA ASP A 84 -3.81 -11.21 -10.26
C ASP A 84 -2.61 -11.26 -11.21
N GLU A 85 -2.84 -11.04 -12.50
CA GLU A 85 -1.80 -11.10 -13.53
C GLU A 85 -0.65 -10.12 -13.25
N GLY A 86 -0.96 -8.91 -12.80
CA GLY A 86 0.04 -7.88 -12.52
C GLY A 86 0.95 -8.27 -11.36
N LEU A 87 0.38 -8.87 -10.33
CA LEU A 87 1.14 -9.37 -9.19
C LEU A 87 1.93 -10.62 -9.56
N ASN A 88 1.35 -11.54 -10.33
CA ASN A 88 2.02 -12.76 -10.77
C ASN A 88 3.24 -12.45 -11.65
N VAL A 89 3.13 -11.51 -12.60
CA VAL A 89 4.25 -11.03 -13.41
C VAL A 89 5.34 -10.41 -12.52
N LEU A 90 4.96 -9.60 -11.55
CA LEU A 90 5.89 -8.99 -10.60
C LEU A 90 6.65 -10.04 -9.78
N LEU A 91 5.94 -11.03 -9.24
CA LEU A 91 6.52 -12.09 -8.40
C LEU A 91 7.46 -13.03 -9.19
N ALA A 92 7.23 -13.16 -10.49
CA ALA A 92 8.07 -13.94 -11.39
C ALA A 92 9.32 -13.20 -11.88
N ASP A 93 9.42 -11.87 -11.70
CA ASP A 93 10.56 -11.07 -12.18
C ASP A 93 11.80 -11.30 -11.29
N PRO A 94 12.90 -11.89 -11.82
CA PRO A 94 14.12 -12.13 -11.06
C PRO A 94 14.84 -10.84 -10.63
N ALA A 95 14.55 -9.70 -11.27
CA ALA A 95 15.08 -8.39 -10.92
C ALA A 95 14.30 -7.71 -9.79
N VAL A 96 13.30 -8.40 -9.25
CA VAL A 96 12.45 -7.89 -8.16
C VAL A 96 12.56 -8.79 -6.94
N GLN A 97 12.60 -8.19 -5.76
CA GLN A 97 12.42 -8.87 -4.49
C GLN A 97 11.21 -8.25 -3.77
N CYS A 98 10.14 -9.02 -3.69
CA CYS A 98 8.96 -8.64 -2.93
C CYS A 98 9.10 -9.00 -1.46
N TYR A 99 8.58 -8.13 -0.59
CA TYR A 99 8.46 -8.32 0.86
C TYR A 99 7.04 -8.00 1.29
N VAL A 100 6.45 -8.86 2.11
CA VAL A 100 5.14 -8.56 2.70
C VAL A 100 5.33 -7.83 4.03
N LEU A 101 4.70 -6.67 4.17
CA LEU A 101 4.62 -5.94 5.44
C LEU A 101 3.67 -6.68 6.38
N TRP A 102 4.22 -7.57 7.18
CA TRP A 102 3.48 -8.40 8.11
C TRP A 102 4.27 -8.63 9.39
N PRO A 103 3.76 -8.19 10.55
CA PRO A 103 4.46 -8.39 11.81
C PRO A 103 4.27 -9.82 12.29
N ASP A 104 5.35 -10.57 12.37
CA ASP A 104 5.44 -11.84 13.07
C ASP A 104 6.86 -12.04 13.64
N GLU A 105 7.05 -13.15 14.35
CA GLU A 105 8.32 -13.44 15.03
C GLU A 105 9.49 -13.68 14.07
N GLU A 106 9.20 -14.16 12.86
CA GLU A 106 10.19 -14.44 11.82
C GLU A 106 10.39 -13.26 10.86
N ALA A 107 9.63 -12.17 11.03
CA ALA A 107 9.71 -11.03 10.13
C ALA A 107 11.07 -10.33 10.23
N LEU A 108 11.66 -10.06 9.07
CA LEU A 108 12.90 -9.30 8.97
C LEU A 108 12.70 -7.86 9.42
N THR A 109 13.67 -7.32 10.09
CA THR A 109 13.78 -5.87 10.27
C THR A 109 14.17 -5.20 8.95
N LEU A 110 14.00 -3.88 8.84
CA LEU A 110 14.42 -3.14 7.63
C LEU A 110 15.91 -3.31 7.32
N ILE A 111 16.76 -3.43 8.35
CA ILE A 111 18.20 -3.66 8.21
C ILE A 111 18.46 -5.04 7.61
N GLN A 112 17.85 -6.08 8.18
CA GLN A 112 17.98 -7.45 7.69
C GLN A 112 17.42 -7.60 6.25
N ALA A 113 16.30 -6.95 5.94
CA ALA A 113 15.74 -6.94 4.58
C ALA A 113 16.68 -6.27 3.58
N ARG A 114 17.34 -5.17 3.97
CA ARG A 114 18.38 -4.53 3.13
C ARG A 114 19.56 -5.47 2.88
N GLU A 115 20.05 -6.15 3.91
CA GLU A 115 21.14 -7.12 3.77
C GLU A 115 20.71 -8.31 2.88
N HIS A 116 19.49 -8.79 3.06
CA HIS A 116 18.92 -9.83 2.20
C HIS A 116 18.88 -9.38 0.75
N LEU A 117 18.40 -8.16 0.47
CA LEU A 117 18.36 -7.59 -0.88
C LEU A 117 19.75 -7.47 -1.51
N LEU A 118 20.74 -7.00 -0.76
CA LEU A 118 22.13 -6.85 -1.22
C LEU A 118 22.77 -8.19 -1.61
N ARG A 119 22.43 -9.27 -0.89
CA ARG A 119 22.88 -10.64 -1.23
C ARG A 119 22.26 -11.15 -2.54
N ARG A 120 21.05 -10.70 -2.88
CA ARG A 120 20.39 -11.03 -4.15
C ARG A 120 21.05 -10.37 -5.36
N GLY A 121 21.67 -9.22 -5.17
CA GLY A 121 22.39 -8.47 -6.21
C GLY A 121 22.04 -7.00 -6.24
N ARG A 122 22.98 -6.18 -6.71
CA ARG A 122 22.82 -4.71 -6.74
C ARG A 122 21.75 -4.21 -7.70
N THR A 123 21.36 -5.00 -8.69
CA THR A 123 20.35 -4.67 -9.69
C THR A 123 18.94 -5.07 -9.28
N VAL A 124 18.80 -5.86 -8.21
CA VAL A 124 17.51 -6.32 -7.71
C VAL A 124 16.81 -5.17 -6.97
N ARG A 125 15.56 -4.90 -7.33
CA ARG A 125 14.74 -3.84 -6.75
C ARG A 125 13.83 -4.40 -5.65
N ALA A 126 13.72 -3.67 -4.55
CA ALA A 126 12.78 -4.01 -3.50
C ALA A 126 11.36 -3.52 -3.85
N HIS A 127 10.38 -4.38 -3.67
CA HIS A 127 8.96 -4.06 -3.72
C HIS A 127 8.30 -4.47 -2.41
N PHE A 128 7.49 -3.60 -1.84
CA PHE A 128 6.76 -3.87 -0.61
C PHE A 128 5.29 -4.13 -0.90
N ILE A 129 4.73 -5.14 -0.27
CA ILE A 129 3.32 -5.52 -0.36
C ILE A 129 2.67 -5.21 0.99
N LEU A 130 1.68 -4.34 0.98
CA LEU A 130 0.86 -3.94 2.13
C LEU A 130 -0.55 -4.49 1.97
N LEU A 131 -1.08 -5.16 2.98
CA LEU A 131 -2.45 -5.64 3.03
C LEU A 131 -3.35 -4.58 3.70
N ASP A 132 -4.27 -3.98 2.92
CA ASP A 132 -5.18 -2.95 3.41
C ASP A 132 -6.55 -3.56 3.73
N GLY A 133 -6.81 -3.71 5.02
CA GLY A 133 -8.01 -4.32 5.58
C GLY A 133 -7.96 -4.32 7.11
N THR A 134 -9.05 -4.78 7.74
CA THR A 134 -8.96 -5.15 9.15
C THR A 134 -8.02 -6.35 9.32
N TRP A 135 -7.47 -6.57 10.51
CA TRP A 135 -6.58 -7.72 10.79
C TRP A 135 -7.16 -9.05 10.30
N ARG A 136 -8.44 -9.29 10.55
CA ARG A 136 -9.13 -10.49 10.11
C ARG A 136 -9.20 -10.61 8.59
N LYS A 137 -9.44 -9.49 7.88
CA LYS A 137 -9.47 -9.44 6.41
C LYS A 137 -8.06 -9.62 5.85
N ALA A 138 -7.08 -8.88 6.35
CA ALA A 138 -5.69 -8.97 5.91
C ALA A 138 -5.12 -10.38 6.13
N TYR A 139 -5.42 -11.03 7.26
CA TYR A 139 -5.05 -12.41 7.52
C TYR A 139 -5.65 -13.36 6.47
N ARG A 140 -6.94 -13.21 6.14
CA ARG A 140 -7.59 -14.02 5.11
C ARG A 140 -6.97 -13.79 3.74
N MET A 141 -6.76 -12.54 3.33
CA MET A 141 -6.13 -12.19 2.06
C MET A 141 -4.74 -12.82 1.94
N LEU A 142 -3.94 -12.77 3.00
CA LEU A 142 -2.61 -13.39 3.02
C LEU A 142 -2.68 -14.91 2.82
N HIS A 143 -3.62 -15.58 3.52
CA HIS A 143 -3.72 -17.05 3.50
C HIS A 143 -4.48 -17.59 2.28
N SER A 144 -5.34 -16.77 1.65
CA SER A 144 -6.02 -17.14 0.40
C SER A 144 -5.11 -16.98 -0.83
N SER A 145 -3.96 -16.34 -0.68
CA SER A 145 -3.02 -16.05 -1.77
C SER A 145 -1.69 -16.78 -1.55
N PRO A 146 -1.54 -18.05 -1.97
CA PRO A 146 -0.38 -18.89 -1.66
C PRO A 146 0.96 -18.27 -2.05
N ALA A 147 1.00 -17.50 -3.15
CA ALA A 147 2.21 -16.82 -3.59
C ALA A 147 2.73 -15.80 -2.58
N LEU A 148 1.84 -15.20 -1.77
CA LEU A 148 2.22 -14.24 -0.73
C LEU A 148 2.82 -14.92 0.50
N LEU A 149 2.39 -16.15 0.81
CA LEU A 149 2.88 -16.91 1.96
C LEU A 149 4.36 -17.28 1.83
N GLY A 150 4.85 -17.48 0.61
CA GLY A 150 6.25 -17.79 0.31
C GLY A 150 7.19 -16.58 0.34
N LEU A 151 6.66 -15.36 0.46
CA LEU A 151 7.47 -14.15 0.47
C LEU A 151 8.07 -13.87 1.84
N PRO A 152 9.30 -13.33 1.90
CA PRO A 152 9.87 -12.86 3.15
C PRO A 152 9.01 -11.75 3.75
N ARG A 153 8.76 -11.86 5.04
CA ARG A 153 8.00 -10.89 5.81
C ARG A 153 8.93 -9.84 6.39
N ILE A 154 8.38 -8.64 6.55
CA ILE A 154 9.12 -7.52 7.09
C ILE A 154 8.29 -6.80 8.14
N THR A 155 8.94 -6.40 9.22
CA THR A 155 8.35 -5.57 10.26
C THR A 155 9.02 -4.20 10.30
N LEU A 156 8.23 -3.16 10.55
CA LEU A 156 8.75 -1.81 10.75
C LEU A 156 9.36 -1.62 12.16
N GLY A 157 9.27 -2.66 13.01
CA GLY A 157 9.72 -2.60 14.40
C GLY A 157 8.80 -1.72 15.26
N ALA A 158 9.19 -1.49 16.49
CA ALA A 158 8.54 -0.52 17.36
C ALA A 158 8.93 0.89 16.91
N ILE A 159 8.32 1.37 15.82
CA ILE A 159 8.36 2.80 15.52
C ILE A 159 7.56 3.45 16.65
N ALA A 160 8.23 4.21 17.50
CA ALA A 160 7.60 5.05 18.53
C ALA A 160 6.74 6.12 17.83
N GLY A 161 5.60 5.70 17.29
CA GLY A 161 4.65 6.56 16.64
C GLY A 161 3.70 7.13 17.67
N GLN A 162 3.52 8.44 17.66
CA GLN A 162 2.47 9.12 18.43
C GLN A 162 1.05 8.83 17.85
N TYR A 163 0.82 7.59 17.38
CA TYR A 163 -0.44 7.21 16.78
C TYR A 163 -1.42 6.76 17.85
N SER A 164 -2.13 7.71 18.45
CA SER A 164 -3.07 7.49 19.55
C SER A 164 -4.47 6.99 19.16
N ILE A 165 -4.74 6.82 17.86
CA ILE A 165 -6.10 6.53 17.35
C ILE A 165 -6.54 5.08 17.56
N ARG A 166 -5.62 4.13 17.73
CA ARG A 166 -5.91 2.72 18.00
C ARG A 166 -5.38 2.33 19.37
N LYS A 167 -6.31 2.08 20.31
CA LYS A 167 -5.99 1.70 21.70
C LYS A 167 -5.73 0.19 21.88
N LYS A 168 -5.75 -0.63 20.83
CA LYS A 168 -5.46 -2.08 20.96
C LYS A 168 -4.06 -2.37 20.46
N PRO A 169 -3.20 -2.98 21.31
CA PRO A 169 -1.96 -3.58 20.84
C PRO A 169 -2.30 -4.72 19.86
N PHE A 170 -1.30 -5.15 19.10
CA PHE A 170 -1.39 -6.32 18.24
C PHE A 170 -1.86 -7.54 19.07
N PRO A 171 -2.67 -8.43 18.48
CA PRO A 171 -2.96 -9.72 19.11
C PRO A 171 -1.67 -10.53 19.28
#